data_95422732acc07ed61fb7ef3adcf4044b
#
_entry.id   95422732acc07ed61fb7ef3adcf4044b
#
_cell.length_a   1.000
_cell.length_b   1.000
_cell.length_c   1.000
_cell.angle_alpha   90.00
_cell.angle_beta   90.00
_cell.angle_gamma   90.00
#
_symmetry.space_group_name_H-M   'P 1'
#
loop_
_entity.id
_entity.type
_entity.pdbx_description
1 polymer ?
#
loop_
_entity_poly.entity_id
_entity_poly.type
_entity_poly.pdbx_seq_one_letter_code
_entity_poly.pdbx_strand_id
1 'polypeptide(L)'
;MLLDRYLPFFEARERHEVLVRAEPSRAYAAVRALDLERSLLVRALFRIRTLPGQILRRQPIAPRAARPFLETALSIGWRILEEAPGEEIVVGAVTQPWTASPRFQGMPGEAFCAFAEPGYAKIAWNFAVRSEGPGGARVSTETRVVTTDPASRRLFRAYWLVFGPFIRLIRVVALERLRRELARERPGV
;
A
#
# COMPACT_ATOMS: atom_id res chain seq x y z
N MET A 1 -2.85 11.21 12.46
CA MET A 1 -2.61 9.89 11.82
C MET A 1 -1.18 9.45 12.11
N LEU A 2 -0.95 8.15 12.32
CA LEU A 2 0.41 7.64 12.52
C LEU A 2 1.32 7.96 11.32
N LEU A 3 0.76 7.93 10.11
CA LEU A 3 1.51 8.24 8.88
C LEU A 3 2.18 9.62 8.90
N ASP A 4 1.62 10.60 9.63
CA ASP A 4 2.17 11.95 9.76
C ASP A 4 3.51 11.97 10.52
N ARG A 5 3.77 10.96 11.36
CA ARG A 5 5.04 10.84 12.09
C ARG A 5 6.20 10.43 11.18
N TYR A 6 5.91 9.66 10.13
CA TYR A 6 6.92 9.07 9.24
C TYR A 6 7.18 9.91 7.99
N LEU A 7 6.14 10.46 7.38
CA LEU A 7 6.23 11.33 6.21
C LEU A 7 5.32 12.54 6.37
N PRO A 8 5.67 13.52 7.22
CA PRO A 8 4.90 14.77 7.38
C PRO A 8 4.95 15.61 6.11
N PHE A 9 6.07 15.58 5.39
CA PHE A 9 6.28 16.22 4.09
C PHE A 9 6.35 15.17 2.99
N PHE A 10 5.73 15.43 1.85
CA PHE A 10 5.67 14.49 0.72
C PHE A 10 5.56 15.23 -0.60
N GLU A 11 6.06 14.60 -1.67
CA GLU A 11 6.02 15.09 -3.04
C GLU A 11 4.88 14.49 -3.85
N ALA A 12 4.43 13.31 -3.46
CA ALA A 12 3.25 12.67 -4.02
C ALA A 12 2.39 12.06 -2.91
N ARG A 13 1.09 12.13 -3.13
CA ARG A 13 0.06 11.62 -2.22
C ARG A 13 -1.08 11.02 -3.01
N GLU A 14 -1.54 9.85 -2.57
CA GLU A 14 -2.81 9.27 -2.99
C GLU A 14 -3.60 8.83 -1.78
N ARG A 15 -4.82 9.32 -1.63
CA ARG A 15 -5.73 8.97 -0.53
C ARG A 15 -7.09 8.57 -1.07
N HIS A 16 -7.61 7.49 -0.53
CA HIS A 16 -8.96 7.00 -0.80
C HIS A 16 -9.62 6.55 0.50
N GLU A 17 -10.93 6.61 0.53
CA GLU A 17 -11.71 6.17 1.68
C GLU A 17 -13.03 5.56 1.24
N VAL A 18 -13.59 4.72 2.10
CA VAL A 18 -14.90 4.10 1.92
C VAL A 18 -15.62 3.99 3.26
N LEU A 19 -16.92 4.17 3.23
CA LEU A 19 -17.78 3.90 4.36
C LEU A 19 -18.26 2.45 4.30
N VAL A 20 -18.16 1.76 5.44
CA VAL A 20 -18.61 0.38 5.59
C VAL A 20 -19.57 0.27 6.76
N ARG A 21 -20.56 -0.61 6.64
CA ARG A 21 -21.52 -0.92 7.70
C ARG A 21 -21.01 -2.09 8.53
N ALA A 22 -19.98 -1.83 9.30
CA ALA A 22 -19.35 -2.79 10.20
C ALA A 22 -18.69 -2.06 11.36
N GLU A 23 -18.63 -2.68 12.51
CA GLU A 23 -17.89 -2.16 13.67
C GLU A 23 -16.42 -1.94 13.30
N PRO A 24 -15.75 -0.91 13.86
CA PRO A 24 -14.35 -0.59 13.56
C PRO A 24 -13.41 -1.78 13.73
N SER A 25 -13.56 -2.57 14.78
CA SER A 25 -12.75 -3.76 15.03
C SER A 25 -12.85 -4.81 13.92
N ARG A 26 -14.09 -5.04 13.43
CA ARG A 26 -14.35 -5.95 12.32
C ARG A 26 -13.79 -5.41 11.01
N ALA A 27 -13.96 -4.11 10.76
CA ALA A 27 -13.40 -3.45 9.58
C ALA A 27 -11.87 -3.55 9.57
N TYR A 28 -11.21 -3.37 10.73
CA TYR A 28 -9.77 -3.51 10.85
C TYR A 28 -9.29 -4.95 10.62
N ALA A 29 -9.98 -5.94 11.19
CA ALA A 29 -9.69 -7.35 10.94
C ALA A 29 -9.78 -7.70 9.45
N ALA A 30 -10.81 -7.19 8.75
CA ALA A 30 -10.99 -7.38 7.31
C ALA A 30 -9.88 -6.68 6.49
N VAL A 31 -9.40 -5.51 6.90
CA VAL A 31 -8.22 -4.85 6.29
C VAL A 31 -6.99 -5.74 6.38
N ARG A 32 -6.73 -6.35 7.54
CA ARG A 32 -5.56 -7.23 7.72
C ARG A 32 -5.65 -8.52 6.91
N ALA A 33 -6.88 -9.04 6.72
CA ALA A 33 -7.15 -10.24 5.94
C ALA A 33 -7.31 -9.97 4.43
N LEU A 34 -7.26 -8.70 4.00
CA LEU A 34 -7.56 -8.28 2.63
C LEU A 34 -6.65 -8.98 1.61
N ASP A 35 -7.25 -9.81 0.75
CA ASP A 35 -6.56 -10.51 -0.33
C ASP A 35 -6.82 -9.81 -1.67
N LEU A 36 -5.81 -9.19 -2.22
CA LEU A 36 -5.86 -8.53 -3.53
C LEU A 36 -5.43 -9.44 -4.69
N GLU A 37 -4.82 -10.59 -4.41
CA GLU A 37 -4.33 -11.51 -5.46
C GLU A 37 -5.48 -12.20 -6.20
N ARG A 38 -6.66 -12.29 -5.58
CA ARG A 38 -7.87 -12.77 -6.25
C ARG A 38 -8.44 -11.76 -7.27
N SER A 39 -7.99 -10.52 -7.28
CA SER A 39 -8.41 -9.54 -8.28
C SER A 39 -7.61 -9.71 -9.57
N LEU A 40 -8.28 -10.13 -10.65
CA LEU A 40 -7.66 -10.25 -11.98
C LEU A 40 -7.06 -8.92 -12.43
N LEU A 41 -7.72 -7.81 -12.12
CA LEU A 41 -7.24 -6.47 -12.45
C LEU A 41 -5.94 -6.15 -11.72
N VAL A 42 -5.89 -6.36 -10.40
CA VAL A 42 -4.68 -6.12 -9.60
C VAL A 42 -3.52 -7.00 -10.11
N ARG A 43 -3.79 -8.28 -10.38
CA ARG A 43 -2.80 -9.19 -10.98
C ARG A 43 -2.29 -8.69 -12.34
N ALA A 44 -3.19 -8.21 -13.20
CA ALA A 44 -2.82 -7.67 -14.50
C ALA A 44 -1.93 -6.43 -14.35
N LEU A 45 -2.28 -5.51 -13.45
CA LEU A 45 -1.50 -4.30 -13.16
C LEU A 45 -0.10 -4.62 -12.64
N PHE A 46 0.01 -5.58 -11.69
CA PHE A 46 1.31 -6.04 -11.23
C PHE A 46 2.12 -6.72 -12.32
N ARG A 47 1.49 -7.51 -13.21
CA ARG A 47 2.17 -8.10 -14.37
C ARG A 47 2.71 -7.03 -15.31
N ILE A 48 1.90 -6.05 -15.70
CA ILE A 48 2.33 -4.93 -16.56
C ILE A 48 3.52 -4.20 -15.91
N ARG A 49 3.46 -3.97 -14.61
CA ARG A 49 4.53 -3.31 -13.85
C ARG A 49 5.84 -4.09 -13.86
N THR A 50 5.77 -5.42 -13.82
CA THR A 50 6.94 -6.31 -13.73
C THR A 50 7.44 -6.80 -15.09
N LEU A 51 6.66 -6.64 -16.15
CA LEU A 51 7.02 -7.07 -17.52
C LEU A 51 8.41 -6.61 -17.98
N PRO A 52 8.84 -5.34 -17.83
CA PRO A 52 10.17 -4.93 -18.27
C PRO A 52 11.30 -5.70 -17.58
N GLY A 53 11.18 -5.94 -16.26
CA GLY A 53 12.16 -6.69 -15.50
C GLY A 53 12.17 -8.20 -15.81
N GLN A 54 11.01 -8.75 -16.17
CA GLN A 54 10.88 -10.17 -16.51
C GLN A 54 11.46 -10.48 -17.90
N ILE A 55 11.20 -9.60 -18.87
CA ILE A 55 11.80 -9.71 -20.22
C ILE A 55 13.32 -9.68 -20.11
N LEU A 56 13.87 -8.79 -19.28
CA LEU A 56 15.32 -8.69 -19.08
C LEU A 56 15.93 -9.88 -18.33
N ARG A 57 15.21 -10.55 -17.46
CA ARG A 57 15.74 -11.63 -16.59
C ARG A 57 15.35 -13.03 -17.00
N ARG A 58 14.45 -13.23 -17.98
CA ARG A 58 13.93 -14.55 -18.42
C ARG A 58 13.45 -15.46 -17.27
N GLN A 59 12.95 -14.88 -16.17
CA GLN A 59 12.48 -15.66 -15.02
C GLN A 59 10.98 -15.96 -15.16
N PRO A 60 10.56 -17.23 -15.01
CA PRO A 60 9.15 -17.58 -14.98
C PRO A 60 8.45 -17.01 -13.75
N ILE A 61 7.20 -16.59 -13.92
CA ILE A 61 6.35 -16.15 -12.81
C ILE A 61 5.91 -17.39 -12.03
N ALA A 62 6.50 -17.61 -10.86
CA ALA A 62 5.99 -18.64 -9.97
C ALA A 62 4.57 -18.26 -9.51
N PRO A 63 3.60 -19.20 -9.52
CA PRO A 63 2.30 -18.98 -8.94
C PRO A 63 2.46 -18.69 -7.45
N ARG A 64 2.03 -17.51 -7.01
CA ARG A 64 2.01 -17.16 -5.59
C ARG A 64 0.76 -17.74 -4.94
N ALA A 65 0.94 -18.38 -3.79
CA ALA A 65 -0.19 -18.74 -2.94
C ALA A 65 -0.95 -17.48 -2.53
N ALA A 66 -2.30 -17.55 -2.52
CA ALA A 66 -3.14 -16.45 -2.05
C ALA A 66 -2.76 -16.10 -0.59
N ARG A 67 -2.29 -14.88 -0.39
CA ARG A 67 -1.88 -14.35 0.91
C ARG A 67 -2.51 -12.98 1.11
N PRO A 68 -2.76 -12.56 2.36
CA PRO A 68 -3.15 -11.20 2.66
C PRO A 68 -2.19 -10.19 2.03
N PHE A 69 -2.74 -9.07 1.55
CA PHE A 69 -1.96 -8.02 0.87
C PHE A 69 -0.82 -7.50 1.75
N LEU A 70 -1.08 -7.36 3.05
CA LEU A 70 -0.06 -6.94 4.01
C LEU A 70 1.11 -7.94 4.06
N GLU A 71 0.82 -9.24 4.17
CA GLU A 71 1.84 -10.28 4.19
C GLU A 71 2.65 -10.32 2.89
N THR A 72 1.97 -10.15 1.75
CA THR A 72 2.62 -10.04 0.45
C THR A 72 3.57 -8.85 0.41
N ALA A 73 3.17 -7.68 0.92
CA ALA A 73 4.04 -6.52 1.00
C ALA A 73 5.26 -6.80 1.88
N LEU A 74 5.07 -7.35 3.07
CA LEU A 74 6.17 -7.70 3.98
C LEU A 74 7.15 -8.70 3.34
N SER A 75 6.64 -9.68 2.60
CA SER A 75 7.48 -10.72 1.94
C SER A 75 8.38 -10.17 0.84
N ILE A 76 8.07 -9.01 0.27
CA ILE A 76 8.88 -8.35 -0.77
C ILE A 76 9.75 -7.21 -0.26
N GLY A 77 9.84 -7.08 1.07
CA GLY A 77 10.77 -6.17 1.73
C GLY A 77 10.16 -4.89 2.30
N TRP A 78 8.83 -4.76 2.37
CA TRP A 78 8.20 -3.71 3.17
C TRP A 78 8.27 -4.05 4.67
N ARG A 79 8.12 -3.05 5.52
CA ARG A 79 8.11 -3.23 6.98
C ARG A 79 6.97 -2.43 7.61
N ILE A 80 6.34 -3.00 8.62
CA ILE A 80 5.44 -2.24 9.48
C ILE A 80 6.30 -1.25 10.27
N LEU A 81 6.01 0.04 10.10
CA LEU A 81 6.68 1.12 10.84
C LEU A 81 6.04 1.31 12.21
N GLU A 82 4.72 1.29 12.25
CA GLU A 82 3.93 1.42 13.48
C GLU A 82 2.53 0.83 13.27
N GLU A 83 1.94 0.30 14.32
CA GLU A 83 0.57 -0.18 14.33
C GLU A 83 -0.12 0.24 15.63
N ALA A 84 -1.28 0.88 15.51
CA ALA A 84 -2.27 1.03 16.57
C ALA A 84 -3.39 0.03 16.29
N PRO A 85 -3.42 -1.11 17.01
CA PRO A 85 -4.38 -2.18 16.73
C PRO A 85 -5.83 -1.68 16.79
N GLY A 86 -6.62 -2.01 15.77
CA GLY A 86 -8.01 -1.56 15.64
C GLY A 86 -8.17 -0.20 14.97
N GLU A 87 -7.11 0.59 14.83
CA GLU A 87 -7.19 1.97 14.34
C GLU A 87 -6.37 2.23 13.08
N GLU A 88 -5.06 1.97 13.12
CA GLU A 88 -4.18 2.32 11.99
C GLU A 88 -2.95 1.40 11.94
N ILE A 89 -2.57 0.98 10.73
CA ILE A 89 -1.31 0.32 10.44
C ILE A 89 -0.56 1.13 9.39
N VAL A 90 0.72 1.42 9.64
CA VAL A 90 1.61 2.14 8.74
C VAL A 90 2.73 1.22 8.28
N VAL A 91 2.93 1.16 6.98
CA VAL A 91 3.95 0.34 6.33
C VAL A 91 4.84 1.22 5.48
N GLY A 92 6.13 0.99 5.54
CA GLY A 92 7.10 1.78 4.78
C GLY A 92 8.24 0.98 4.19
N ALA A 93 8.84 1.53 3.16
CA ALA A 93 10.07 1.05 2.56
C ALA A 93 10.81 2.17 1.84
N VAL A 94 12.12 2.01 1.75
CA VAL A 94 13.00 2.79 0.88
C VAL A 94 13.21 2.00 -0.41
N THR A 95 13.14 2.65 -1.56
CA THR A 95 13.21 1.95 -2.85
C THR A 95 13.58 2.90 -3.99
N GLN A 96 13.90 2.33 -5.13
CA GLN A 96 14.04 3.04 -6.42
C GLN A 96 12.91 2.56 -7.36
N PRO A 97 11.69 3.11 -7.24
CA PRO A 97 10.52 2.55 -7.94
C PRO A 97 10.58 2.72 -9.47
N TRP A 98 11.44 3.60 -9.98
CA TRP A 98 11.67 3.83 -11.42
C TRP A 98 12.57 2.80 -12.08
N THR A 99 13.20 1.90 -11.31
CA THR A 99 14.03 0.83 -11.87
C THR A 99 13.20 -0.32 -12.42
N ALA A 100 13.77 -1.09 -13.35
CA ALA A 100 13.10 -2.25 -13.94
C ALA A 100 12.81 -3.38 -12.91
N SER A 101 13.60 -3.45 -11.84
CA SER A 101 13.46 -4.43 -10.75
C SER A 101 13.63 -3.73 -9.41
N PRO A 102 12.63 -2.98 -8.93
CA PRO A 102 12.74 -2.25 -7.68
C PRO A 102 12.91 -3.22 -6.50
N ARG A 103 13.85 -2.90 -5.63
CA ARG A 103 14.02 -3.57 -4.35
C ARG A 103 13.43 -2.69 -3.26
N PHE A 104 12.66 -3.30 -2.38
CA PHE A 104 12.10 -2.62 -1.23
C PHE A 104 12.97 -2.93 0.00
N GLN A 105 13.40 -1.89 0.69
CA GLN A 105 14.21 -1.98 1.90
C GLN A 105 13.38 -1.49 3.08
N GLY A 106 12.78 -2.42 3.79
CA GLY A 106 12.06 -2.16 5.02
C GLY A 106 13.04 -2.00 6.19
N MET A 107 12.85 -0.97 6.98
CA MET A 107 13.69 -0.67 8.14
C MET A 107 12.85 -0.22 9.33
N PRO A 108 13.40 -0.23 10.57
CA PRO A 108 12.70 0.31 11.73
C PRO A 108 12.29 1.76 11.51
N GLY A 109 11.21 2.19 12.16
CA GLY A 109 10.62 3.52 11.96
C GLY A 109 11.61 4.67 12.13
N GLU A 110 12.48 4.63 13.15
CA GLU A 110 13.52 5.65 13.36
C GLU A 110 14.51 5.69 12.20
N ALA A 111 15.01 4.53 11.76
CA ALA A 111 15.91 4.44 10.62
C ALA A 111 15.25 4.90 9.33
N PHE A 112 13.95 4.59 9.13
CA PHE A 112 13.18 5.08 8.00
C PHE A 112 13.06 6.61 8.02
N CYS A 113 12.79 7.24 9.16
CA CYS A 113 12.75 8.69 9.29
C CYS A 113 14.11 9.32 8.97
N ALA A 114 15.19 8.77 9.53
CA ALA A 114 16.55 9.29 9.39
C ALA A 114 17.17 9.01 8.01
N PHE A 115 16.62 8.10 7.21
CA PHE A 115 17.19 7.73 5.92
C PHE A 115 17.24 8.91 4.95
N ALA A 116 18.46 9.23 4.46
CA ALA A 116 18.73 10.36 3.58
C ALA A 116 19.75 10.05 2.46
N GLU A 117 20.14 8.77 2.27
CA GLU A 117 21.04 8.40 1.17
C GLU A 117 20.47 8.85 -0.17
N PRO A 118 21.26 9.55 -1.03
CA PRO A 118 20.78 9.99 -2.34
C PRO A 118 20.49 8.80 -3.25
N GLY A 119 19.60 9.00 -4.20
CA GLY A 119 19.25 7.97 -5.19
C GLY A 119 17.98 7.18 -4.86
N TYR A 120 17.22 7.55 -3.83
CA TYR A 120 16.07 6.77 -3.36
C TYR A 120 14.77 7.57 -3.24
N ALA A 121 13.68 6.83 -3.10
CA ALA A 121 12.39 7.33 -2.61
C ALA A 121 12.01 6.60 -1.32
N LYS A 122 11.53 7.34 -0.33
CA LYS A 122 10.87 6.84 0.87
C LYS A 122 9.38 6.78 0.57
N ILE A 123 8.79 5.61 0.70
CA ILE A 123 7.35 5.39 0.47
C ILE A 123 6.76 4.84 1.76
N ALA A 124 5.73 5.49 2.25
CA ALA A 124 4.92 4.95 3.33
C ALA A 124 3.44 4.96 2.94
N TRP A 125 2.72 3.96 3.38
CA TRP A 125 1.27 3.86 3.21
C TRP A 125 0.63 3.30 4.46
N ASN A 126 -0.65 3.63 4.63
CA ASN A 126 -1.43 3.14 5.75
C ASN A 126 -2.76 2.53 5.31
N PHE A 127 -3.37 1.82 6.24
CA PHE A 127 -4.80 1.68 6.36
C PHE A 127 -5.21 2.23 7.73
N ALA A 128 -6.25 3.06 7.74
CA ALA A 128 -6.81 3.61 8.98
C ALA A 128 -8.32 3.35 9.03
N VAL A 129 -8.81 2.98 10.19
CA VAL A 129 -10.21 2.72 10.47
C VAL A 129 -10.67 3.67 11.57
N ARG A 130 -11.80 4.32 11.35
CA ARG A 130 -12.42 5.23 12.32
C ARG A 130 -13.89 4.91 12.46
N SER A 131 -14.43 5.06 13.66
CA SER A 131 -15.86 4.93 13.87
C SER A 131 -16.63 6.01 13.09
N GLU A 132 -17.73 5.62 12.47
CA GLU A 132 -18.60 6.50 11.68
C GLU A 132 -20.07 6.23 12.04
N GLY A 133 -20.48 6.75 13.21
CA GLY A 133 -21.80 6.50 13.75
C GLY A 133 -22.02 5.06 14.26
N PRO A 134 -23.24 4.75 14.71
CA PRO A 134 -23.56 3.42 15.25
C PRO A 134 -23.42 2.31 14.20
N GLY A 135 -22.58 1.32 14.46
CA GLY A 135 -22.39 0.15 13.59
C GLY A 135 -21.73 0.45 12.24
N GLY A 136 -21.07 1.62 12.09
CA GLY A 136 -20.38 2.05 10.90
C GLY A 136 -18.90 2.37 11.12
N ALA A 137 -18.10 2.19 10.07
CA ALA A 137 -16.70 2.58 10.07
C ALA A 137 -16.33 3.26 8.75
N ARG A 138 -15.40 4.21 8.83
CA ARG A 138 -14.70 4.79 7.70
C ARG A 138 -13.34 4.11 7.58
N VAL A 139 -13.11 3.44 6.48
CA VAL A 139 -11.82 2.86 6.15
C VAL A 139 -11.13 3.73 5.13
N SER A 140 -9.92 4.17 5.42
CA SER A 140 -9.11 4.97 4.51
C SER A 140 -7.74 4.34 4.29
N THR A 141 -7.15 4.61 3.14
CA THR A 141 -5.77 4.28 2.82
C THR A 141 -5.10 5.48 2.17
N GLU A 142 -3.89 5.78 2.59
CA GLU A 142 -3.10 6.86 2.05
C GLU A 142 -1.69 6.37 1.75
N THR A 143 -1.13 6.80 0.62
CA THR A 143 0.30 6.63 0.29
C THR A 143 0.94 7.99 0.20
N ARG A 144 2.12 8.11 0.76
CA ARG A 144 2.99 9.28 0.63
C ARG A 144 4.35 8.87 0.12
N VAL A 145 4.94 9.75 -0.67
CA VAL A 145 6.28 9.54 -1.22
C VAL A 145 7.07 10.83 -1.09
N VAL A 146 8.33 10.69 -0.66
CA VAL A 146 9.35 11.73 -0.71
C VAL A 146 10.63 11.14 -1.27
N THR A 147 11.31 11.90 -2.12
CA THR A 147 12.61 11.50 -2.67
C THR A 147 13.75 12.08 -1.85
N THR A 148 14.90 11.42 -1.85
CA THR A 148 16.05 11.81 -1.03
C THR A 148 16.93 12.88 -1.67
N ASP A 149 16.75 13.13 -2.97
CA ASP A 149 17.56 14.11 -3.70
C ASP A 149 16.84 14.62 -4.97
N PRO A 150 17.30 15.75 -5.58
CA PRO A 150 16.64 16.33 -6.76
C PRO A 150 16.71 15.46 -8.03
N ALA A 151 17.73 14.59 -8.18
CA ALA A 151 17.82 13.69 -9.33
C ALA A 151 16.76 12.57 -9.23
N SER A 152 16.66 11.96 -8.06
CA SER A 152 15.61 11.00 -7.71
C SER A 152 14.21 11.57 -7.89
N ARG A 153 14.01 12.86 -7.55
CA ARG A 153 12.73 13.56 -7.76
C ARG A 153 12.33 13.61 -9.22
N ARG A 154 13.26 13.89 -10.13
CA ARG A 154 12.99 13.91 -11.56
C ARG A 154 12.59 12.55 -12.10
N LEU A 155 13.33 11.50 -11.72
CA LEU A 155 13.03 10.11 -12.08
C LEU A 155 11.69 9.65 -11.51
N PHE A 156 11.43 9.99 -10.24
CA PHE A 156 10.18 9.65 -9.58
C PHE A 156 8.97 10.35 -10.25
N ARG A 157 9.08 11.61 -10.63
CA ARG A 157 8.00 12.33 -11.33
C ARG A 157 7.62 11.65 -12.63
N ALA A 158 8.62 11.27 -13.45
CA ALA A 158 8.37 10.54 -14.70
C ALA A 158 7.70 9.17 -14.42
N TYR A 159 8.21 8.43 -13.43
CA TYR A 159 7.60 7.19 -12.98
C TYR A 159 6.16 7.38 -12.50
N TRP A 160 5.90 8.40 -11.65
CA TRP A 160 4.59 8.66 -11.06
C TRP A 160 3.55 9.06 -12.10
N LEU A 161 3.95 9.77 -13.12
CA LEU A 161 3.05 10.14 -14.24
C LEU A 161 2.49 8.90 -14.94
N VAL A 162 3.31 7.86 -15.10
CA VAL A 162 2.90 6.60 -15.75
C VAL A 162 2.20 5.66 -14.77
N PHE A 163 2.77 5.45 -13.59
CA PHE A 163 2.31 4.41 -12.65
C PHE A 163 1.38 4.91 -11.55
N GLY A 164 1.30 6.22 -11.30
CA GLY A 164 0.38 6.81 -10.34
C GLY A 164 -1.08 6.40 -10.56
N PRO A 165 -1.63 6.48 -11.78
CA PRO A 165 -2.98 6.02 -12.08
C PRO A 165 -3.24 4.54 -11.74
N PHE A 166 -2.24 3.67 -11.91
CA PHE A 166 -2.34 2.25 -11.54
C PHE A 166 -2.37 2.06 -10.02
N ILE A 167 -1.55 2.82 -9.29
CA ILE A 167 -1.53 2.79 -7.81
C ILE A 167 -2.89 3.25 -7.26
N ARG A 168 -3.45 4.31 -7.83
CA ARG A 168 -4.81 4.80 -7.54
C ARG A 168 -5.85 3.70 -7.73
N LEU A 169 -5.83 3.05 -8.89
CA LEU A 169 -6.80 2.01 -9.24
C LEU A 169 -6.73 0.81 -8.29
N ILE A 170 -5.52 0.36 -7.93
CA ILE A 170 -5.32 -0.72 -6.96
C ILE A 170 -5.99 -0.38 -5.62
N ARG A 171 -5.87 0.87 -5.15
CA ARG A 171 -6.47 1.31 -3.89
C ARG A 171 -7.98 1.37 -3.93
N VAL A 172 -8.54 1.90 -5.01
CA VAL A 172 -9.99 1.91 -5.22
C VAL A 172 -10.55 0.48 -5.22
N VAL A 173 -9.89 -0.42 -5.96
CA VAL A 173 -10.30 -1.84 -6.01
C VAL A 173 -10.16 -2.50 -4.63
N ALA A 174 -9.11 -2.20 -3.89
CA ALA A 174 -8.89 -2.73 -2.54
C ALA A 174 -10.02 -2.34 -1.59
N LEU A 175 -10.36 -1.05 -1.53
CA LEU A 175 -11.43 -0.55 -0.66
C LEU A 175 -12.82 -1.04 -1.08
N GLU A 176 -13.09 -1.06 -2.38
CA GLU A 176 -14.37 -1.56 -2.89
C GLU A 176 -14.56 -3.06 -2.60
N ARG A 177 -13.49 -3.84 -2.71
CA ARG A 177 -13.50 -5.25 -2.33
C ARG A 177 -13.78 -5.43 -0.84
N LEU A 178 -13.06 -4.69 0.01
CA LEU A 178 -13.29 -4.68 1.45
C LEU A 178 -14.74 -4.37 1.78
N ARG A 179 -15.32 -3.35 1.14
CA ARG A 179 -16.72 -2.97 1.32
C ARG A 179 -17.67 -4.12 0.98
N ARG A 180 -17.42 -4.81 -0.12
CA ARG A 180 -18.24 -5.96 -0.56
C ARG A 180 -18.11 -7.16 0.37
N GLU A 181 -16.92 -7.47 0.86
CA GLU A 181 -16.69 -8.55 1.80
C GLU A 181 -17.42 -8.30 3.12
N LEU A 182 -17.29 -7.11 3.69
CA LEU A 182 -18.00 -6.72 4.90
C LEU A 182 -19.54 -6.67 4.75
N ALA A 183 -20.05 -6.38 3.54
CA ALA A 183 -21.47 -6.39 3.26
C ALA A 183 -22.04 -7.82 3.15
N ARG A 184 -21.27 -8.78 2.66
CA ARG A 184 -21.69 -10.19 2.49
C ARG A 184 -21.71 -10.97 3.80
N GLU A 185 -20.80 -10.68 4.70
CA GLU A 185 -20.65 -11.35 5.98
C GLU A 185 -21.62 -10.83 7.07
N ARG A 186 -22.70 -10.14 6.71
CA ARG A 186 -23.73 -9.80 7.68
C ARG A 186 -24.32 -11.10 8.23
N PRO A 187 -24.26 -11.36 9.56
CA PRO A 187 -25.08 -12.38 10.15
C PRO A 187 -26.54 -11.99 9.84
N GLY A 188 -27.27 -12.93 9.25
CA GLY A 188 -28.70 -12.74 9.01
C GLY A 188 -29.39 -12.34 10.31
N VAL A 189 -30.26 -11.35 10.21
CA VAL A 189 -31.25 -11.02 11.23
C VAL A 189 -32.22 -12.19 11.33
#